data_a322f21047e41d2c80c33a0750fd3953
#
_entry.id   a322f21047e41d2c80c33a0750fd3953
#
_cell.length_a   1.000
_cell.length_b   1.000
_cell.length_c   1.000
_cell.angle_alpha   90.00
_cell.angle_beta   90.00
_cell.angle_gamma   90.00
#
_symmetry.space_group_name_H-M   'P 1'
#
loop_
_entity.id
_entity.type
_entity.pdbx_description
1 polymer ?
#
loop_
_entity_poly.entity_id
_entity_poly.type
_entity_poly.pdbx_seq_one_letter_code
_entity_poly.pdbx_strand_id
1 'polypeptide(L)'
;MVKRITNKIPKPLAYAIVLFLIVVLTFVIEFFGFNFKSIRYGLKDTTFTNFTVKNNSVEVKLKKAAYIGKVQIYGSSEENKMIHYSLEVTTVSSYGKENKKGYNDILYPELKTGVTSVGEYGNKIKIDVPKEYVDCIKAVKIKNSFTPNKYRMCFIFSVLVMLAMIILCKDILRKRIELFFVVSGFLIGVSLIYSTGATPFTWDEETHFKAVYENAYGDLVDNTSAVVKYEEKVGIPAYNTLEEKNLVDQYMNANDKKVISRTNKAVATNYTAVAYIPQILGAKIARALHLSFSNMLMLIKFMNLIVYLVVMAIAIKMTKVCKYALVCIALMPTSILQASSITYDGFVLCFVSLGVVLLINEIISDEEKINTKLLVAGMVAITVGSLSKMVYAPLVMLALFIPNRKFSSKKSAIWFKLGILAVCGWMLTTFVLPTIASMISPDVTATVDIRGGDTNSGSQIGNIIGQPFNYAKELLSSIFSFENFGISAEARDPYTIGNLMLMNYGGTVVGPDKFAYVIMALIMVLICKNKEEKPLNVKTKLGVWGLIFIIVVLIWTAMYLAFTPVGQKAIVGVQARYYLPILWLAIVAAYNGKLCINVTKTGYARLLTGIMTFITAYGLLAVLIVQKLA
;
A
#
# COMPACT_ATOMS: atom_id res chain seq x y z
N MET A 1 21.45 28.79 17.19
CA MET A 1 22.52 28.94 16.19
C MET A 1 21.98 28.95 14.76
N VAL A 2 21.14 28.01 14.34
CA VAL A 2 20.58 27.92 12.97
C VAL A 2 19.80 29.20 12.55
N LYS A 3 18.97 29.80 13.43
CA LYS A 3 18.22 31.03 13.14
C LYS A 3 19.10 32.26 12.88
N ARG A 4 20.32 32.32 13.41
CA ARG A 4 21.25 33.44 13.17
C ARG A 4 21.98 33.34 11.82
N ILE A 5 22.15 32.10 11.33
CA ILE A 5 22.83 31.84 10.04
C ILE A 5 21.87 32.10 8.87
N THR A 6 20.58 31.75 9.02
CA THR A 6 19.57 31.88 7.94
C THR A 6 19.17 33.33 7.63
N ASN A 7 19.44 34.30 8.52
CA ASN A 7 19.12 35.71 8.26
C ASN A 7 20.14 36.44 7.39
N LYS A 8 21.32 35.86 7.15
CA LYS A 8 22.39 36.48 6.31
C LYS A 8 22.56 35.79 4.95
N ILE A 9 21.96 34.63 4.74
CA ILE A 9 22.08 33.83 3.51
C ILE A 9 20.78 33.93 2.70
N PRO A 10 20.83 34.16 1.40
CA PRO A 10 19.66 34.11 0.54
C PRO A 10 18.93 32.74 0.68
N LYS A 11 17.61 32.77 0.80
CA LYS A 11 16.81 31.55 1.03
C LYS A 11 17.13 30.40 0.06
N PRO A 12 17.30 30.61 -1.26
CA PRO A 12 17.68 29.55 -2.17
C PRO A 12 19.00 28.86 -1.80
N LEU A 13 20.01 29.66 -1.42
CA LEU A 13 21.32 29.15 -1.02
C LEU A 13 21.24 28.35 0.30
N ALA A 14 20.43 28.83 1.25
CA ALA A 14 20.18 28.09 2.50
C ALA A 14 19.53 26.72 2.23
N TYR A 15 18.55 26.63 1.33
CA TYR A 15 17.95 25.35 0.95
C TYR A 15 18.92 24.43 0.21
N ALA A 16 19.78 24.97 -0.67
CA ALA A 16 20.81 24.20 -1.35
C ALA A 16 21.81 23.60 -0.34
N ILE A 17 22.25 24.38 0.66
CA ILE A 17 23.14 23.91 1.74
C ILE A 17 22.44 22.80 2.54
N VAL A 18 21.18 22.96 2.92
CA VAL A 18 20.43 21.94 3.65
C VAL A 18 20.32 20.66 2.82
N LEU A 19 20.01 20.75 1.53
CA LEU A 19 19.92 19.58 0.65
C LEU A 19 21.29 18.87 0.54
N PHE A 20 22.37 19.62 0.38
CA PHE A 20 23.72 19.07 0.37
C PHE A 20 24.04 18.32 1.69
N LEU A 21 23.70 18.93 2.84
CA LEU A 21 23.91 18.29 4.15
C LEU A 21 23.07 17.01 4.29
N ILE A 22 21.84 16.97 3.76
CA ILE A 22 21.01 15.78 3.74
C ILE A 22 21.66 14.67 2.91
N VAL A 23 22.20 14.99 1.74
CA VAL A 23 22.94 14.03 0.91
C VAL A 23 24.13 13.48 1.67
N VAL A 24 24.97 14.33 2.25
CA VAL A 24 26.13 13.91 3.06
C VAL A 24 25.68 13.02 4.23
N LEU A 25 24.65 13.41 4.97
CA LEU A 25 24.14 12.65 6.10
C LEU A 25 23.56 11.29 5.66
N THR A 26 22.95 11.23 4.47
CA THR A 26 22.49 9.95 3.89
C THR A 26 23.66 8.97 3.71
N PHE A 27 24.78 9.45 3.14
CA PHE A 27 25.99 8.64 3.01
C PHE A 27 26.57 8.24 4.38
N VAL A 28 26.64 9.19 5.31
CA VAL A 28 27.15 8.92 6.66
C VAL A 28 26.32 7.82 7.37
N ILE A 29 25.00 7.91 7.29
CA ILE A 29 24.12 6.90 7.89
C ILE A 29 24.29 5.54 7.18
N GLU A 30 24.38 5.51 5.86
CA GLU A 30 24.59 4.26 5.11
C GLU A 30 25.94 3.61 5.47
N PHE A 31 27.03 4.38 5.47
CA PHE A 31 28.38 3.87 5.75
C PHE A 31 28.56 3.49 7.21
N PHE A 32 28.28 4.39 8.12
CA PHE A 32 28.58 4.23 9.54
C PHE A 32 27.42 3.68 10.38
N GLY A 33 26.18 3.82 9.93
CA GLY A 33 25.02 3.23 10.60
C GLY A 33 24.83 1.77 10.23
N PHE A 34 24.75 1.46 8.95
CA PHE A 34 24.41 0.12 8.49
C PHE A 34 25.60 -0.77 8.15
N ASN A 35 26.69 -0.19 7.65
CA ASN A 35 27.85 -0.97 7.17
C ASN A 35 29.08 -0.90 8.08
N PHE A 36 28.98 -0.30 9.25
CA PHE A 36 30.09 -0.13 10.17
C PHE A 36 30.77 -1.45 10.54
N LYS A 37 30.02 -2.51 10.79
CA LYS A 37 30.58 -3.84 11.13
C LYS A 37 31.39 -4.41 9.97
N SER A 38 30.89 -4.32 8.74
CA SER A 38 31.61 -4.77 7.54
C SER A 38 32.92 -3.98 7.36
N ILE A 39 32.88 -2.67 7.52
CA ILE A 39 34.06 -1.80 7.44
C ILE A 39 35.08 -2.15 8.54
N ARG A 40 34.62 -2.37 9.77
CA ARG A 40 35.47 -2.60 10.93
C ARG A 40 36.11 -3.99 10.93
N TYR A 41 35.38 -5.03 10.53
CA TYR A 41 35.80 -6.41 10.74
C TYR A 41 36.34 -7.12 9.48
N GLY A 42 36.30 -6.45 8.34
CA GLY A 42 36.92 -6.95 7.11
C GLY A 42 35.94 -7.02 5.93
N LEU A 43 36.48 -6.72 4.75
CA LEU A 43 35.75 -6.58 3.51
C LEU A 43 35.94 -7.77 2.55
N LYS A 44 36.61 -8.85 3.02
CA LYS A 44 36.94 -9.99 2.14
C LYS A 44 35.87 -11.06 2.16
N ASP A 45 35.41 -11.40 0.97
CA ASP A 45 34.54 -12.55 0.74
C ASP A 45 35.38 -13.85 0.80
N THR A 46 34.77 -14.92 1.32
CA THR A 46 35.40 -16.24 1.36
C THR A 46 34.44 -17.30 0.85
N THR A 47 34.87 -18.09 -0.12
CA THR A 47 34.05 -19.17 -0.70
C THR A 47 34.58 -20.52 -0.23
N PHE A 48 33.66 -21.39 0.17
CA PHE A 48 33.91 -22.76 0.61
C PHE A 48 33.26 -23.71 -0.38
N THR A 49 34.05 -24.54 -1.02
CA THR A 49 33.61 -25.65 -1.88
C THR A 49 33.77 -27.00 -1.21
N ASN A 50 34.67 -27.06 -0.21
CA ASN A 50 34.89 -28.23 0.63
C ASN A 50 34.27 -27.98 2.01
N PHE A 51 33.23 -28.71 2.33
CA PHE A 51 32.49 -28.64 3.59
C PHE A 51 32.18 -30.05 4.09
N THR A 52 31.94 -30.18 5.40
CA THR A 52 31.57 -31.45 5.98
C THR A 52 30.07 -31.67 5.86
N VAL A 53 29.67 -32.77 5.22
CA VAL A 53 28.27 -33.19 5.17
C VAL A 53 28.04 -34.20 6.29
N LYS A 54 27.06 -33.93 7.16
CA LYS A 54 26.62 -34.83 8.23
C LYS A 54 25.10 -34.93 8.21
N ASN A 55 24.56 -36.10 7.98
CA ASN A 55 23.14 -36.34 7.85
C ASN A 55 22.51 -35.37 6.80
N ASN A 56 21.68 -34.44 7.28
CA ASN A 56 20.99 -33.45 6.43
C ASN A 56 21.60 -32.05 6.52
N SER A 57 22.85 -31.95 6.98
CA SER A 57 23.51 -30.67 7.26
C SER A 57 24.80 -30.50 6.50
N VAL A 58 25.05 -29.30 6.04
CA VAL A 58 26.33 -28.83 5.53
C VAL A 58 26.98 -27.97 6.60
N GLU A 59 28.20 -28.36 7.04
CA GLU A 59 28.96 -27.63 8.06
C GLU A 59 30.19 -26.97 7.46
N VAL A 60 30.31 -25.65 7.67
CA VAL A 60 31.49 -24.85 7.35
C VAL A 60 32.14 -24.37 8.66
N LYS A 61 33.40 -24.75 8.89
CA LYS A 61 34.19 -24.26 10.04
C LYS A 61 35.21 -23.24 9.57
N LEU A 62 35.28 -22.12 10.26
CA LEU A 62 36.30 -21.10 10.05
C LEU A 62 37.54 -21.42 10.89
N LYS A 63 38.74 -21.22 10.35
CA LYS A 63 39.99 -21.41 11.09
C LYS A 63 40.09 -20.53 12.34
N LYS A 64 39.52 -19.33 12.29
CA LYS A 64 39.36 -18.39 13.41
C LYS A 64 38.00 -17.75 13.33
N ALA A 65 37.45 -17.33 14.48
CA ALA A 65 36.25 -16.55 14.51
C ALA A 65 36.41 -15.28 13.65
N ALA A 66 35.44 -15.01 12.82
CA ALA A 66 35.42 -13.87 11.87
C ALA A 66 34.03 -13.27 11.75
N TYR A 67 33.93 -12.07 11.20
CA TYR A 67 32.66 -11.46 10.88
C TYR A 67 32.03 -12.18 9.71
N ILE A 68 30.75 -12.51 9.84
CA ILE A 68 29.90 -13.16 8.87
C ILE A 68 28.78 -12.16 8.54
N GLY A 69 28.96 -11.39 7.48
CA GLY A 69 27.98 -10.39 7.05
C GLY A 69 26.74 -11.05 6.46
N LYS A 70 26.93 -11.80 5.38
CA LYS A 70 25.90 -12.61 4.72
C LYS A 70 26.45 -13.98 4.39
N VAL A 71 25.57 -14.98 4.36
CA VAL A 71 25.87 -16.33 3.88
C VAL A 71 25.10 -16.54 2.58
N GLN A 72 25.83 -16.74 1.47
CA GLN A 72 25.28 -17.07 0.18
C GLN A 72 25.51 -18.55 -0.11
N ILE A 73 24.44 -19.28 -0.37
CA ILE A 73 24.46 -20.69 -0.72
C ILE A 73 24.27 -20.78 -2.23
N TYR A 74 25.11 -21.53 -2.92
CA TYR A 74 24.97 -21.85 -4.32
C TYR A 74 24.50 -23.27 -4.47
N GLY A 75 23.45 -23.50 -5.24
CA GLY A 75 22.88 -24.81 -5.47
C GLY A 75 21.84 -24.80 -6.58
N SER A 76 21.52 -25.98 -7.10
CA SER A 76 20.48 -26.16 -8.11
C SER A 76 19.81 -27.52 -7.90
N SER A 77 18.50 -27.56 -8.07
CA SER A 77 17.71 -28.80 -8.08
C SER A 77 17.05 -28.96 -9.45
N GLU A 78 16.96 -30.19 -9.94
CA GLU A 78 16.26 -30.51 -11.19
C GLU A 78 14.74 -30.32 -11.08
N GLU A 79 14.19 -30.43 -9.88
CA GLU A 79 12.76 -30.30 -9.62
C GLU A 79 12.24 -28.85 -9.64
N ASN A 80 13.12 -27.87 -9.73
CA ASN A 80 12.76 -26.42 -9.70
C ASN A 80 11.82 -26.02 -8.56
N LYS A 81 11.86 -26.73 -7.42
CA LYS A 81 11.12 -26.40 -6.21
C LYS A 81 11.96 -25.55 -5.26
N MET A 82 11.33 -24.60 -4.59
CA MET A 82 11.96 -23.82 -3.53
C MET A 82 12.44 -24.74 -2.41
N ILE A 83 13.71 -24.60 -2.00
CA ILE A 83 14.32 -25.41 -0.95
C ILE A 83 14.41 -24.54 0.31
N HIS A 84 13.57 -24.84 1.29
CA HIS A 84 13.67 -24.22 2.61
C HIS A 84 14.88 -24.76 3.36
N TYR A 85 15.69 -23.86 3.92
CA TYR A 85 16.82 -24.24 4.76
C TYR A 85 16.83 -23.46 6.07
N SER A 86 17.40 -24.07 7.11
CA SER A 86 17.76 -23.36 8.32
C SER A 86 19.26 -23.19 8.40
N LEU A 87 19.70 -22.01 8.80
CA LEU A 87 21.10 -21.65 8.95
C LEU A 87 21.37 -21.34 10.42
N GLU A 88 22.27 -22.10 11.05
CA GLU A 88 22.71 -21.85 12.42
C GLU A 88 24.16 -21.32 12.39
N VAL A 89 24.38 -20.18 13.01
CA VAL A 89 25.72 -19.61 13.18
C VAL A 89 26.12 -19.72 14.63
N THR A 90 27.28 -20.38 14.90
CA THR A 90 27.90 -20.35 16.22
C THR A 90 28.63 -19.03 16.37
N THR A 91 28.02 -18.10 17.11
CA THR A 91 28.56 -16.77 17.40
C THR A 91 29.52 -16.82 18.57
N VAL A 92 30.58 -16.01 18.52
CA VAL A 92 31.58 -15.90 19.57
C VAL A 92 31.56 -14.49 20.14
N SER A 93 31.25 -14.36 21.43
CA SER A 93 31.27 -13.06 22.12
C SER A 93 32.70 -12.56 22.32
N SER A 94 32.86 -11.27 22.66
CA SER A 94 34.17 -10.67 23.03
C SER A 94 34.86 -11.37 24.20
N TYR A 95 34.11 -12.11 25.00
CA TYR A 95 34.63 -12.90 26.16
C TYR A 95 34.82 -14.39 25.83
N GLY A 96 34.77 -14.76 24.54
CA GLY A 96 34.96 -16.15 24.11
C GLY A 96 33.76 -17.08 24.33
N LYS A 97 32.62 -16.59 24.83
CA LYS A 97 31.42 -17.41 25.02
C LYS A 97 30.74 -17.66 23.66
N GLU A 98 30.51 -18.94 23.40
CA GLU A 98 29.79 -19.38 22.21
C GLU A 98 28.26 -19.37 22.44
N ASN A 99 27.52 -18.85 21.49
CA ASN A 99 26.06 -18.93 21.42
C ASN A 99 25.65 -19.35 20.01
N LYS A 100 24.44 -19.91 19.88
CA LYS A 100 23.89 -20.32 18.60
C LYS A 100 22.80 -19.35 18.19
N LYS A 101 22.81 -18.91 16.93
CA LYS A 101 21.81 -18.03 16.35
C LYS A 101 21.28 -18.65 15.06
N GLY A 102 19.97 -18.86 15.01
CA GLY A 102 19.29 -19.51 13.89
C GLY A 102 18.63 -18.50 12.95
N TYR A 103 18.60 -18.85 11.68
CA TYR A 103 17.94 -18.11 10.59
C TYR A 103 17.23 -19.12 9.69
N ASN A 104 16.08 -18.76 9.13
CA ASN A 104 15.37 -19.56 8.13
C ASN A 104 15.31 -18.77 6.84
N ASP A 105 15.60 -19.45 5.72
CA ASP A 105 15.61 -18.81 4.40
C ASP A 105 15.32 -19.83 3.30
N ILE A 106 15.35 -19.39 2.04
CA ILE A 106 14.98 -20.19 0.86
C ILE A 106 16.11 -20.13 -0.16
N LEU A 107 16.52 -21.29 -0.65
CA LEU A 107 17.34 -21.39 -1.84
C LEU A 107 16.40 -21.53 -3.05
N TYR A 108 16.57 -20.61 -3.99
CA TYR A 108 15.77 -20.54 -5.21
C TYR A 108 16.48 -21.27 -6.36
N PRO A 109 16.01 -22.45 -6.81
CA PRO A 109 16.69 -23.24 -7.84
C PRO A 109 16.85 -22.49 -9.17
N GLU A 110 15.84 -21.71 -9.56
CA GLU A 110 15.89 -20.88 -10.78
C GLU A 110 17.00 -19.80 -10.70
N LEU A 111 17.23 -19.22 -9.55
CA LEU A 111 18.31 -18.25 -9.29
C LEU A 111 19.63 -18.93 -8.93
N LYS A 112 19.61 -20.26 -8.70
CA LYS A 112 20.75 -21.08 -8.26
C LYS A 112 21.43 -20.57 -6.99
N THR A 113 20.70 -19.86 -6.13
CA THR A 113 21.24 -19.26 -4.93
C THR A 113 20.17 -18.97 -3.87
N GLY A 114 20.60 -18.91 -2.62
CA GLY A 114 19.89 -18.33 -1.49
C GLY A 114 20.86 -17.47 -0.70
N VAL A 115 20.42 -16.33 -0.15
CA VAL A 115 21.29 -15.39 0.57
C VAL A 115 20.67 -14.99 1.90
N THR A 116 21.30 -15.38 3.00
CA THR A 116 20.88 -15.04 4.36
C THR A 116 21.72 -13.92 4.94
N SER A 117 21.08 -12.87 5.44
CA SER A 117 21.76 -11.79 6.16
C SER A 117 22.00 -12.20 7.61
N VAL A 118 23.26 -12.19 8.07
CA VAL A 118 23.68 -12.68 9.39
C VAL A 118 24.14 -11.55 10.31
N GLY A 119 25.17 -10.82 9.93
CA GLY A 119 25.67 -9.65 10.67
C GLY A 119 26.35 -9.99 12.01
N GLU A 120 26.88 -11.20 12.18
CA GLU A 120 27.44 -11.72 13.45
C GLU A 120 28.92 -12.08 13.36
N TYR A 121 29.60 -12.12 14.51
CA TYR A 121 30.95 -12.61 14.64
C TYR A 121 30.91 -14.07 15.11
N GLY A 122 31.43 -15.01 14.31
CA GLY A 122 31.27 -16.43 14.55
C GLY A 122 32.37 -17.28 13.95
N ASN A 123 32.39 -18.58 14.29
CA ASN A 123 33.43 -19.55 13.91
C ASN A 123 32.88 -20.77 13.16
N LYS A 124 31.56 -20.97 13.15
CA LYS A 124 30.92 -22.12 12.51
C LYS A 124 29.58 -21.73 11.90
N ILE A 125 29.32 -22.26 10.71
CA ILE A 125 28.02 -22.15 10.00
C ILE A 125 27.53 -23.59 9.81
N LYS A 126 26.27 -23.85 10.16
CA LYS A 126 25.56 -25.10 9.88
C LYS A 126 24.33 -24.78 9.08
N ILE A 127 24.16 -25.46 7.95
CA ILE A 127 23.04 -25.30 7.04
C ILE A 127 22.27 -26.63 7.00
N ASP A 128 21.05 -26.63 7.50
CA ASP A 128 20.16 -27.78 7.50
C ASP A 128 19.17 -27.66 6.34
N VAL A 129 19.13 -28.67 5.48
CA VAL A 129 18.20 -28.77 4.33
C VAL A 129 17.51 -30.14 4.37
N PRO A 130 16.36 -30.32 3.69
CA PRO A 130 15.78 -31.64 3.52
C PRO A 130 16.79 -32.61 2.89
N LYS A 131 16.76 -33.88 3.29
CA LYS A 131 17.78 -34.87 2.95
C LYS A 131 18.03 -35.02 1.45
N GLU A 132 16.99 -34.94 0.67
CA GLU A 132 17.01 -35.02 -0.80
C GLU A 132 17.73 -33.85 -1.49
N TYR A 133 17.97 -32.74 -0.79
CA TYR A 133 18.58 -31.53 -1.36
C TYR A 133 19.98 -31.23 -0.86
N VAL A 134 20.56 -32.07 0.01
CA VAL A 134 21.91 -31.83 0.57
C VAL A 134 22.95 -31.78 -0.55
N ASP A 135 22.87 -32.70 -1.52
CA ASP A 135 23.81 -32.79 -2.64
C ASP A 135 23.60 -31.67 -3.69
N CYS A 136 22.50 -30.93 -3.59
CA CYS A 136 22.23 -29.76 -4.42
C CYS A 136 23.14 -28.58 -4.06
N ILE A 137 23.68 -28.52 -2.84
CA ILE A 137 24.55 -27.43 -2.38
C ILE A 137 25.96 -27.63 -2.96
N LYS A 138 26.39 -26.69 -3.80
CA LYS A 138 27.70 -26.73 -4.47
C LYS A 138 28.77 -25.88 -3.81
N ALA A 139 28.37 -24.74 -3.25
CA ALA A 139 29.30 -23.84 -2.55
C ALA A 139 28.57 -22.99 -1.52
N VAL A 140 29.31 -22.60 -0.49
CA VAL A 140 28.88 -21.66 0.53
C VAL A 140 29.84 -20.48 0.55
N LYS A 141 29.35 -19.28 0.38
CA LYS A 141 30.14 -18.05 0.37
C LYS A 141 29.78 -17.16 1.55
N ILE A 142 30.78 -16.79 2.35
CA ILE A 142 30.64 -15.69 3.32
C ILE A 142 30.92 -14.40 2.58
N LYS A 143 29.96 -13.51 2.62
CA LYS A 143 30.01 -12.24 1.92
C LYS A 143 30.11 -11.10 2.92
N ASN A 144 31.27 -10.46 2.94
CA ASN A 144 31.60 -9.35 3.83
C ASN A 144 31.90 -8.06 3.04
N SER A 145 31.99 -8.16 1.72
CA SER A 145 32.22 -7.00 0.86
C SER A 145 31.09 -5.98 1.04
N PHE A 146 31.51 -4.73 1.20
CA PHE A 146 30.60 -3.61 1.35
C PHE A 146 30.01 -3.21 0.00
N THR A 147 28.69 -3.14 -0.05
CA THR A 147 27.96 -2.62 -1.20
C THR A 147 26.95 -1.57 -0.69
N PRO A 148 27.05 -0.29 -1.12
CA PRO A 148 26.06 0.71 -0.74
C PRO A 148 24.67 0.28 -1.19
N ASN A 149 23.71 0.27 -0.26
CA ASN A 149 22.35 -0.07 -0.61
C ASN A 149 21.61 1.17 -1.13
N LYS A 150 21.56 1.29 -2.45
CA LYS A 150 20.92 2.43 -3.13
C LYS A 150 19.44 2.62 -2.75
N TYR A 151 18.70 1.56 -2.47
CA TYR A 151 17.29 1.62 -2.08
C TYR A 151 17.14 2.19 -0.68
N ARG A 152 17.97 1.72 0.26
CA ARG A 152 18.03 2.24 1.63
C ARG A 152 18.47 3.69 1.65
N MET A 153 19.48 4.07 0.84
CA MET A 153 19.92 5.46 0.70
C MET A 153 18.78 6.36 0.18
N CYS A 154 18.05 5.94 -0.86
CA CYS A 154 16.90 6.69 -1.37
C CYS A 154 15.85 6.92 -0.28
N PHE A 155 15.61 5.92 0.54
CA PHE A 155 14.64 6.00 1.62
C PHE A 155 15.13 6.91 2.77
N ILE A 156 16.38 6.74 3.22
CA ILE A 156 17.00 7.62 4.24
C ILE A 156 16.94 9.08 3.79
N PHE A 157 17.32 9.36 2.54
CA PHE A 157 17.22 10.67 1.94
C PHE A 157 15.79 11.23 2.02
N SER A 158 14.80 10.42 1.66
CA SER A 158 13.38 10.82 1.70
C SER A 158 12.94 11.22 3.11
N VAL A 159 13.27 10.40 4.12
CA VAL A 159 12.94 10.68 5.52
C VAL A 159 13.63 11.95 6.01
N LEU A 160 14.92 12.14 5.69
CA LEU A 160 15.67 13.34 6.06
C LEU A 160 15.09 14.61 5.44
N VAL A 161 14.65 14.55 4.16
CA VAL A 161 13.96 15.68 3.52
C VAL A 161 12.65 15.99 4.23
N MET A 162 11.83 14.99 4.56
CA MET A 162 10.59 15.19 5.30
C MET A 162 10.83 15.86 6.66
N LEU A 163 11.83 15.38 7.43
CA LEU A 163 12.22 15.99 8.69
C LEU A 163 12.71 17.43 8.53
N ALA A 164 13.53 17.70 7.52
CA ALA A 164 13.99 19.05 7.22
C ALA A 164 12.82 20.00 6.88
N MET A 165 11.84 19.55 6.10
CA MET A 165 10.63 20.32 5.81
C MET A 165 9.81 20.61 7.08
N ILE A 166 9.66 19.64 7.99
CA ILE A 166 8.94 19.82 9.26
C ILE A 166 9.63 20.86 10.14
N ILE A 167 10.96 20.84 10.20
CA ILE A 167 11.74 21.72 11.07
C ILE A 167 11.86 23.13 10.45
N LEU A 168 12.21 23.22 9.17
CA LEU A 168 12.64 24.45 8.52
C LEU A 168 11.53 25.18 7.74
N CYS A 169 10.59 24.45 7.14
CA CYS A 169 9.60 25.01 6.22
C CYS A 169 8.25 25.36 6.89
N LYS A 170 8.30 26.18 7.94
CA LYS A 170 7.12 26.61 8.71
C LYS A 170 5.96 27.13 7.85
N ASP A 171 6.27 27.94 6.82
CA ASP A 171 5.24 28.53 5.96
C ASP A 171 4.57 27.50 5.06
N ILE A 172 5.30 26.48 4.60
CA ILE A 172 4.73 25.36 3.84
C ILE A 172 3.74 24.62 4.73
N LEU A 173 4.14 24.22 5.93
CA LEU A 173 3.28 23.48 6.85
C LEU A 173 2.01 24.24 7.24
N ARG A 174 2.10 25.58 7.38
CA ARG A 174 0.97 26.41 7.80
C ARG A 174 0.03 26.81 6.69
N LYS A 175 0.58 27.17 5.52
CA LYS A 175 -0.18 27.81 4.43
C LYS A 175 -0.35 26.90 3.20
N ARG A 176 0.59 26.00 2.95
CA ARG A 176 0.68 25.20 1.73
C ARG A 176 1.03 23.74 2.04
N ILE A 177 0.31 23.14 2.98
CA ILE A 177 0.55 21.76 3.43
C ILE A 177 0.45 20.73 2.29
N GLU A 178 -0.28 21.06 1.22
CA GLU A 178 -0.34 20.26 0.01
C GLU A 178 1.04 20.07 -0.64
N LEU A 179 1.97 21.04 -0.49
CA LEU A 179 3.34 20.89 -0.99
C LEU A 179 4.15 19.89 -0.15
N PHE A 180 3.95 19.90 1.17
CA PHE A 180 4.56 18.88 2.02
C PHE A 180 4.07 17.48 1.61
N PHE A 181 2.75 17.32 1.37
CA PHE A 181 2.17 16.07 0.89
C PHE A 181 2.79 15.63 -0.44
N VAL A 182 2.85 16.52 -1.44
CA VAL A 182 3.40 16.18 -2.77
C VAL A 182 4.86 15.73 -2.67
N VAL A 183 5.69 16.49 -1.97
CA VAL A 183 7.13 16.17 -1.86
C VAL A 183 7.32 14.85 -1.10
N SER A 184 6.65 14.69 0.04
CA SER A 184 6.75 13.48 0.86
C SER A 184 6.22 12.26 0.12
N GLY A 185 5.02 12.36 -0.46
CA GLY A 185 4.39 11.28 -1.22
C GLY A 185 5.20 10.88 -2.45
N PHE A 186 5.79 11.86 -3.17
CA PHE A 186 6.65 11.59 -4.30
C PHE A 186 7.92 10.84 -3.88
N LEU A 187 8.64 11.34 -2.89
CA LEU A 187 9.89 10.73 -2.43
C LEU A 187 9.67 9.30 -1.89
N ILE A 188 8.67 9.10 -1.07
CA ILE A 188 8.34 7.77 -0.52
C ILE A 188 7.83 6.85 -1.63
N GLY A 189 6.89 7.32 -2.46
CA GLY A 189 6.33 6.53 -3.55
C GLY A 189 7.38 6.09 -4.57
N VAL A 190 8.28 6.99 -4.99
CA VAL A 190 9.40 6.65 -5.88
C VAL A 190 10.36 5.67 -5.20
N SER A 191 10.66 5.85 -3.90
CA SER A 191 11.49 4.90 -3.16
C SER A 191 10.87 3.50 -3.12
N LEU A 192 9.54 3.41 -2.94
CA LEU A 192 8.81 2.14 -3.00
C LEU A 192 8.87 1.51 -4.39
N ILE A 193 8.53 2.26 -5.44
CA ILE A 193 8.56 1.77 -6.82
C ILE A 193 9.96 1.26 -7.19
N TYR A 194 10.99 2.01 -6.81
CA TYR A 194 12.38 1.64 -7.11
C TYR A 194 12.82 0.39 -6.33
N SER A 195 12.43 0.27 -5.07
CA SER A 195 12.79 -0.88 -4.23
C SER A 195 12.04 -2.15 -4.60
N THR A 196 10.79 -2.04 -5.07
CA THR A 196 10.00 -3.21 -5.47
C THR A 196 10.34 -3.72 -6.88
N GLY A 197 10.73 -2.80 -7.78
CA GLY A 197 11.12 -3.18 -9.15
C GLY A 197 10.04 -4.00 -9.88
N ALA A 198 10.43 -5.17 -10.37
CA ALA A 198 9.59 -6.09 -11.15
C ALA A 198 8.67 -6.97 -10.30
N THR A 199 8.76 -6.95 -8.98
CA THR A 199 7.93 -7.82 -8.15
C THR A 199 6.59 -7.18 -7.81
N PRO A 200 5.51 -7.98 -7.76
CA PRO A 200 4.26 -7.54 -7.19
C PRO A 200 4.43 -7.26 -5.70
N PHE A 201 3.70 -6.32 -5.21
CA PHE A 201 3.92 -5.79 -3.91
C PHE A 201 2.65 -5.72 -3.06
N THR A 202 1.52 -5.61 -3.72
CA THR A 202 0.20 -5.53 -3.11
C THR A 202 -0.64 -6.73 -3.51
N TRP A 203 -1.67 -7.00 -2.74
CA TRP A 203 -2.63 -8.05 -3.09
C TRP A 203 -3.27 -7.78 -4.45
N ASP A 204 -3.46 -8.85 -5.23
CA ASP A 204 -4.10 -8.86 -6.55
C ASP A 204 -3.36 -8.01 -7.61
N GLU A 205 -2.10 -7.63 -7.37
CA GLU A 205 -1.34 -6.78 -8.32
C GLU A 205 -1.16 -7.47 -9.68
N GLU A 206 -1.05 -8.80 -9.70
CA GLU A 206 -1.01 -9.64 -10.90
C GLU A 206 -2.31 -9.53 -11.72
N THR A 207 -3.47 -9.57 -11.06
CA THR A 207 -4.78 -9.42 -11.70
C THR A 207 -4.95 -8.01 -12.28
N HIS A 208 -4.49 -7.00 -11.55
CA HIS A 208 -4.51 -5.62 -12.03
C HIS A 208 -3.51 -5.38 -13.17
N PHE A 209 -2.33 -6.01 -13.11
CA PHE A 209 -1.35 -5.95 -14.20
C PHE A 209 -1.93 -6.54 -15.49
N LYS A 210 -2.61 -7.70 -15.40
CA LYS A 210 -3.31 -8.28 -16.52
C LYS A 210 -4.28 -7.29 -17.17
N ALA A 211 -5.15 -6.66 -16.37
CA ALA A 211 -6.11 -5.67 -16.87
C ALA A 211 -5.42 -4.49 -17.57
N VAL A 212 -4.32 -3.98 -17.01
CA VAL A 212 -3.52 -2.91 -17.62
C VAL A 212 -2.90 -3.35 -18.94
N TYR A 213 -2.28 -4.52 -18.97
CA TYR A 213 -1.57 -5.03 -20.13
C TYR A 213 -2.52 -5.31 -21.32
N GLU A 214 -3.64 -5.98 -21.07
CA GLU A 214 -4.65 -6.28 -22.06
C GLU A 214 -5.26 -4.99 -22.67
N ASN A 215 -5.59 -4.02 -21.83
CA ASN A 215 -6.11 -2.74 -22.31
C ASN A 215 -5.06 -1.87 -23.03
N ALA A 216 -3.77 -2.04 -22.70
CA ALA A 216 -2.69 -1.29 -23.34
C ALA A 216 -2.34 -1.85 -24.73
N TYR A 217 -2.32 -3.17 -24.87
CA TYR A 217 -1.73 -3.86 -26.03
C TYR A 217 -2.73 -4.64 -26.87
N GLY A 218 -3.93 -4.90 -26.38
CA GLY A 218 -4.94 -5.74 -27.04
C GLY A 218 -4.62 -7.24 -27.02
N ASP A 219 -3.53 -7.64 -26.36
CA ASP A 219 -3.14 -9.03 -26.21
C ASP A 219 -3.87 -9.64 -25.01
N LEU A 220 -4.52 -10.78 -25.20
CA LEU A 220 -5.11 -11.53 -24.09
C LEU A 220 -3.99 -12.26 -23.33
N VAL A 221 -3.95 -12.06 -22.04
CA VAL A 221 -2.97 -12.68 -21.14
C VAL A 221 -3.67 -13.69 -20.25
N ASP A 222 -3.12 -14.88 -20.12
CA ASP A 222 -3.63 -15.91 -19.21
C ASP A 222 -3.62 -15.39 -17.75
N ASN A 223 -4.49 -15.92 -16.89
CA ASN A 223 -4.53 -15.60 -15.45
C ASN A 223 -3.20 -15.87 -14.74
N THR A 224 -2.37 -16.74 -15.30
CA THR A 224 -0.97 -16.89 -14.94
C THR A 224 -0.14 -15.83 -15.67
N SER A 225 -0.25 -14.58 -15.27
CA SER A 225 0.67 -13.54 -15.76
C SER A 225 2.12 -13.93 -15.43
N ALA A 226 3.04 -13.27 -16.07
CA ALA A 226 4.46 -13.36 -15.77
C ALA A 226 4.77 -13.39 -14.30
N VAL A 227 4.05 -12.57 -13.59
CA VAL A 227 4.16 -12.32 -12.17
C VAL A 227 3.73 -13.56 -11.39
N VAL A 228 2.57 -14.17 -11.72
CA VAL A 228 2.07 -15.37 -11.02
C VAL A 228 2.96 -16.59 -11.27
N LYS A 229 3.38 -16.85 -12.51
CA LYS A 229 4.35 -17.93 -12.80
C LYS A 229 5.68 -17.75 -12.11
N TYR A 230 6.08 -16.52 -11.93
CA TYR A 230 7.28 -16.20 -11.19
C TYR A 230 7.10 -16.44 -9.69
N GLU A 231 5.94 -16.04 -9.12
CA GLU A 231 5.58 -16.30 -7.74
C GLU A 231 5.53 -17.78 -7.40
N GLU A 232 4.95 -18.62 -8.27
CA GLU A 232 4.92 -20.06 -8.12
C GLU A 232 6.33 -20.67 -8.06
N LYS A 233 7.30 -20.09 -8.78
CA LYS A 233 8.67 -20.61 -8.87
C LYS A 233 9.62 -20.02 -7.83
N VAL A 234 9.42 -18.79 -7.42
CA VAL A 234 10.39 -18.03 -6.62
C VAL A 234 9.80 -17.54 -5.29
N GLY A 235 8.47 -17.62 -5.11
CA GLY A 235 7.75 -17.12 -3.91
C GLY A 235 7.61 -15.60 -3.85
N ILE A 236 6.70 -15.13 -2.99
CA ILE A 236 6.48 -13.70 -2.73
C ILE A 236 6.79 -13.38 -1.27
N PRO A 237 7.52 -12.30 -1.00
CA PRO A 237 8.38 -11.53 -1.87
C PRO A 237 9.60 -12.34 -2.27
N ALA A 238 9.92 -12.28 -3.55
CA ALA A 238 10.95 -13.10 -4.16
C ALA A 238 12.38 -12.79 -3.74
N TYR A 239 12.60 -12.00 -2.68
CA TYR A 239 13.94 -11.67 -2.22
C TYR A 239 13.92 -11.14 -0.78
N ASN A 240 14.98 -11.47 -0.05
CA ASN A 240 15.26 -10.96 1.30
C ASN A 240 16.56 -10.13 1.35
N THR A 241 17.30 -10.08 0.26
CA THR A 241 18.57 -9.37 0.16
C THR A 241 18.67 -8.58 -1.14
N LEU A 242 19.58 -7.60 -1.17
CA LEU A 242 19.90 -6.82 -2.37
C LEU A 242 20.37 -7.69 -3.54
N GLU A 243 21.14 -8.72 -3.23
CA GLU A 243 21.69 -9.67 -4.20
C GLU A 243 20.56 -10.44 -4.90
N GLU A 244 19.65 -10.99 -4.12
CA GLU A 244 18.49 -11.72 -4.65
C GLU A 244 17.61 -10.81 -5.49
N LYS A 245 17.35 -9.57 -5.04
CA LYS A 245 16.61 -8.61 -5.83
C LYS A 245 17.23 -8.36 -7.21
N ASN A 246 18.54 -8.17 -7.24
CA ASN A 246 19.24 -7.95 -8.52
C ASN A 246 19.13 -9.17 -9.46
N LEU A 247 19.22 -10.40 -8.90
CA LEU A 247 19.03 -11.63 -9.66
C LEU A 247 17.61 -11.78 -10.19
N VAL A 248 16.61 -11.43 -9.34
CA VAL A 248 15.20 -11.41 -9.73
C VAL A 248 14.97 -10.45 -10.90
N ASP A 249 15.44 -9.21 -10.79
CA ASP A 249 15.30 -8.21 -11.86
C ASP A 249 15.99 -8.68 -13.16
N GLN A 250 17.16 -9.31 -13.06
CA GLN A 250 17.84 -9.89 -14.22
C GLN A 250 17.04 -11.03 -14.85
N TYR A 251 16.54 -11.96 -14.04
CA TYR A 251 15.72 -13.08 -14.51
C TYR A 251 14.45 -12.60 -15.23
N MET A 252 13.74 -11.64 -14.63
CA MET A 252 12.51 -11.10 -15.22
C MET A 252 12.76 -10.38 -16.54
N ASN A 253 13.85 -9.62 -16.65
CA ASN A 253 14.21 -8.93 -17.89
C ASN A 253 14.66 -9.90 -19.00
N ALA A 254 15.35 -10.98 -18.64
CA ALA A 254 15.82 -11.99 -19.60
C ALA A 254 14.68 -12.90 -20.13
N ASN A 255 13.62 -13.06 -19.35
CA ASN A 255 12.54 -14.00 -19.62
C ASN A 255 11.20 -13.32 -19.92
N ASP A 256 11.17 -12.02 -20.21
CA ASP A 256 9.95 -11.23 -20.41
C ASP A 256 8.98 -11.87 -21.41
N LYS A 257 9.46 -12.41 -22.53
CA LYS A 257 8.65 -13.07 -23.55
C LYS A 257 8.07 -14.42 -23.12
N LYS A 258 8.73 -15.13 -22.17
CA LYS A 258 8.26 -16.40 -21.61
C LYS A 258 7.32 -16.20 -20.42
N VAL A 259 7.43 -15.06 -19.84
CA VAL A 259 6.78 -14.69 -18.59
C VAL A 259 5.34 -14.25 -18.85
N ILE A 260 5.00 -13.72 -20.04
CA ILE A 260 3.64 -13.38 -20.44
C ILE A 260 3.08 -14.52 -21.28
N SER A 261 2.29 -15.38 -20.64
CA SER A 261 1.55 -16.43 -21.35
C SER A 261 0.33 -15.81 -22.02
N ARG A 262 0.29 -15.92 -23.36
CA ARG A 262 -0.85 -15.45 -24.15
C ARG A 262 -1.94 -16.51 -24.21
N THR A 263 -3.18 -16.08 -24.17
CA THR A 263 -4.35 -16.95 -24.37
C THR A 263 -5.24 -16.38 -25.48
N ASN A 264 -5.90 -17.30 -26.21
CA ASN A 264 -6.92 -16.91 -27.20
C ASN A 264 -8.32 -16.75 -26.58
N LYS A 265 -8.46 -16.97 -25.26
CA LYS A 265 -9.72 -16.81 -24.56
C LYS A 265 -9.79 -15.44 -23.89
N ALA A 266 -10.78 -14.64 -24.30
CA ALA A 266 -11.13 -13.43 -23.59
C ALA A 266 -11.59 -13.80 -22.17
N VAL A 267 -10.82 -13.43 -21.17
CA VAL A 267 -11.26 -13.48 -19.77
C VAL A 267 -11.82 -12.10 -19.44
N ALA A 268 -13.13 -12.02 -19.26
CA ALA A 268 -13.79 -10.78 -18.89
C ALA A 268 -13.18 -10.27 -17.57
N THR A 269 -12.51 -9.13 -17.63
CA THR A 269 -12.14 -8.42 -16.42
C THR A 269 -13.36 -7.62 -15.97
N ASN A 270 -13.89 -7.89 -14.80
CA ASN A 270 -15.05 -7.19 -14.23
C ASN A 270 -14.76 -5.73 -13.83
N TYR A 271 -13.58 -5.19 -14.18
CA TYR A 271 -13.13 -3.87 -13.79
C TYR A 271 -13.18 -2.92 -14.98
N THR A 272 -13.73 -1.72 -14.78
CA THR A 272 -13.70 -0.69 -15.81
C THR A 272 -12.29 -0.18 -16.05
N ALA A 273 -11.92 0.01 -17.31
CA ALA A 273 -10.59 0.49 -17.69
C ALA A 273 -10.27 1.92 -17.20
N VAL A 274 -11.28 2.68 -16.76
CA VAL A 274 -11.14 4.11 -16.40
C VAL A 274 -10.11 4.33 -15.30
N ALA A 275 -10.14 3.54 -14.24
CA ALA A 275 -9.18 3.70 -13.14
C ALA A 275 -7.76 3.22 -13.50
N TYR A 276 -7.60 2.49 -14.60
CA TYR A 276 -6.30 2.06 -15.11
C TYR A 276 -5.72 2.99 -16.20
N ILE A 277 -6.46 4.02 -16.64
CA ILE A 277 -5.99 4.93 -17.71
C ILE A 277 -4.56 5.44 -17.46
N PRO A 278 -4.16 5.91 -16.27
CA PRO A 278 -2.78 6.34 -16.03
C PRO A 278 -1.76 5.22 -16.24
N GLN A 279 -2.08 4.02 -15.78
CA GLN A 279 -1.23 2.84 -15.86
C GLN A 279 -1.15 2.31 -17.29
N ILE A 280 -2.27 2.29 -18.02
CA ILE A 280 -2.33 1.94 -19.44
C ILE A 280 -1.45 2.91 -20.26
N LEU A 281 -1.50 4.20 -19.95
CA LEU A 281 -0.64 5.19 -20.59
C LEU A 281 0.84 4.90 -20.30
N GLY A 282 1.18 4.56 -19.06
CA GLY A 282 2.53 4.14 -18.67
C GLY A 282 3.01 2.93 -19.46
N ALA A 283 2.16 1.91 -19.63
CA ALA A 283 2.47 0.72 -20.42
C ALA A 283 2.72 1.06 -21.90
N LYS A 284 1.87 1.91 -22.50
CA LYS A 284 2.03 2.36 -23.90
C LYS A 284 3.32 3.17 -24.11
N ILE A 285 3.66 4.06 -23.18
CA ILE A 285 4.91 4.82 -23.21
C ILE A 285 6.11 3.87 -23.08
N ALA A 286 6.06 2.90 -22.16
CA ALA A 286 7.11 1.93 -21.97
C ALA A 286 7.39 1.13 -23.25
N ARG A 287 6.35 0.72 -23.97
CA ARG A 287 6.48 0.03 -25.27
C ARG A 287 7.09 0.93 -26.34
N ALA A 288 6.65 2.18 -26.44
CA ALA A 288 7.18 3.15 -27.40
C ALA A 288 8.66 3.47 -27.15
N LEU A 289 9.11 3.43 -25.91
CA LEU A 289 10.50 3.64 -25.51
C LEU A 289 11.33 2.34 -25.45
N HIS A 290 10.76 1.18 -25.81
CA HIS A 290 11.40 -0.14 -25.74
C HIS A 290 12.03 -0.45 -24.38
N LEU A 291 11.34 -0.09 -23.29
CA LEU A 291 11.84 -0.33 -21.95
C LEU A 291 11.86 -1.82 -21.61
N SER A 292 12.83 -2.22 -20.75
CA SER A 292 12.86 -3.56 -20.18
C SER A 292 11.60 -3.82 -19.32
N PHE A 293 11.30 -5.08 -19.06
CA PHE A 293 10.11 -5.48 -18.30
C PHE A 293 10.05 -4.79 -16.92
N SER A 294 11.15 -4.80 -16.16
CA SER A 294 11.22 -4.13 -14.86
C SER A 294 10.96 -2.62 -14.95
N ASN A 295 11.53 -1.96 -15.97
CA ASN A 295 11.32 -0.53 -16.19
C ASN A 295 9.89 -0.21 -16.64
N MET A 296 9.26 -1.09 -17.43
CA MET A 296 7.85 -0.98 -17.79
C MET A 296 6.96 -1.02 -16.55
N LEU A 297 7.15 -2.00 -15.66
CA LEU A 297 6.37 -2.09 -14.42
C LEU A 297 6.59 -0.87 -13.52
N MET A 298 7.84 -0.40 -13.38
CA MET A 298 8.12 0.82 -12.62
C MET A 298 7.42 2.05 -13.22
N LEU A 299 7.38 2.19 -14.54
CA LEU A 299 6.69 3.30 -15.20
C LEU A 299 5.17 3.23 -15.03
N ILE A 300 4.58 2.04 -15.12
CA ILE A 300 3.15 1.80 -14.85
C ILE A 300 2.79 2.27 -13.42
N LYS A 301 3.56 1.83 -12.42
CA LYS A 301 3.40 2.23 -11.02
C LYS A 301 3.59 3.74 -10.82
N PHE A 302 4.59 4.32 -11.49
CA PHE A 302 4.88 5.75 -11.41
C PHE A 302 3.74 6.62 -11.97
N MET A 303 3.11 6.22 -13.07
CA MET A 303 1.98 6.96 -13.63
C MET A 303 0.78 6.95 -12.68
N ASN A 304 0.53 5.82 -11.98
CA ASN A 304 -0.50 5.75 -10.95
C ASN A 304 -0.19 6.72 -9.80
N LEU A 305 1.06 6.72 -9.31
CA LEU A 305 1.52 7.61 -8.24
C LEU A 305 1.33 9.09 -8.61
N ILE A 306 1.71 9.50 -9.82
CA ILE A 306 1.60 10.91 -10.25
C ILE A 306 0.15 11.38 -10.23
N VAL A 307 -0.78 10.59 -10.78
CA VAL A 307 -2.20 10.95 -10.78
C VAL A 307 -2.73 11.06 -9.35
N TYR A 308 -2.38 10.11 -8.50
CA TYR A 308 -2.74 10.16 -7.08
C TYR A 308 -2.24 11.45 -6.40
N LEU A 309 -0.96 11.79 -6.57
CA LEU A 309 -0.36 12.97 -5.96
C LEU A 309 -1.00 14.27 -6.44
N VAL A 310 -1.26 14.38 -7.74
CA VAL A 310 -1.87 15.59 -8.31
C VAL A 310 -3.31 15.77 -7.83
N VAL A 311 -4.15 14.74 -7.97
CA VAL A 311 -5.57 14.84 -7.62
C VAL A 311 -5.73 15.03 -6.11
N MET A 312 -4.98 14.30 -5.30
CA MET A 312 -5.04 14.42 -3.85
C MET A 312 -4.49 15.79 -3.37
N ALA A 313 -3.45 16.33 -4.01
CA ALA A 313 -2.96 17.68 -3.70
C ALA A 313 -4.02 18.76 -3.98
N ILE A 314 -4.78 18.60 -5.08
CA ILE A 314 -5.93 19.48 -5.37
C ILE A 314 -6.98 19.35 -4.26
N ALA A 315 -7.33 18.13 -3.87
CA ALA A 315 -8.28 17.89 -2.79
C ALA A 315 -7.83 18.55 -1.47
N ILE A 316 -6.57 18.33 -1.06
CA ILE A 316 -5.97 18.93 0.15
C ILE A 316 -5.98 20.46 0.04
N LYS A 317 -5.58 21.03 -1.09
CA LYS A 317 -5.55 22.49 -1.29
C LYS A 317 -6.95 23.09 -1.13
N MET A 318 -7.97 22.45 -1.71
CA MET A 318 -9.36 22.93 -1.71
C MET A 318 -10.09 22.70 -0.39
N THR A 319 -9.64 21.76 0.45
CA THR A 319 -10.30 21.41 1.72
C THR A 319 -10.41 22.62 2.67
N LYS A 320 -11.62 22.92 3.12
CA LYS A 320 -11.93 24.00 4.07
C LYS A 320 -12.04 23.53 5.52
N VAL A 321 -12.26 22.24 5.78
CA VAL A 321 -12.42 21.64 7.12
C VAL A 321 -11.58 20.38 7.25
N CYS A 322 -11.02 20.12 8.43
CA CYS A 322 -10.17 18.95 8.72
C CYS A 322 -9.06 18.70 7.68
N LYS A 323 -8.43 19.77 7.20
CA LYS A 323 -7.40 19.70 6.14
C LYS A 323 -6.24 18.77 6.51
N TYR A 324 -5.72 18.88 7.73
CA TYR A 324 -4.60 18.04 8.18
C TYR A 324 -4.98 16.57 8.30
N ALA A 325 -6.25 16.25 8.59
CA ALA A 325 -6.74 14.89 8.58
C ALA A 325 -6.64 14.28 7.19
N LEU A 326 -7.02 15.03 6.15
CA LEU A 326 -6.88 14.57 4.76
C LEU A 326 -5.40 14.34 4.38
N VAL A 327 -4.50 15.23 4.81
CA VAL A 327 -3.06 15.04 4.60
C VAL A 327 -2.55 13.74 5.26
N CYS A 328 -2.97 13.46 6.48
CA CYS A 328 -2.58 12.24 7.18
C CYS A 328 -3.09 10.99 6.46
N ILE A 329 -4.37 10.97 6.04
CA ILE A 329 -4.95 9.86 5.28
C ILE A 329 -4.21 9.66 3.95
N ALA A 330 -3.90 10.76 3.27
CA ALA A 330 -3.17 10.73 2.00
C ALA A 330 -1.72 10.23 2.13
N LEU A 331 -1.07 10.46 3.27
CA LEU A 331 0.29 9.99 3.58
C LEU A 331 0.33 8.68 4.37
N MET A 332 -0.80 8.05 4.66
CA MET A 332 -0.77 6.73 5.28
C MET A 332 0.09 5.77 4.46
N PRO A 333 0.91 4.92 5.07
CA PRO A 333 1.69 3.92 4.35
C PRO A 333 0.85 3.11 3.36
N THR A 334 -0.35 2.67 3.76
CA THR A 334 -1.31 1.98 2.89
C THR A 334 -1.70 2.82 1.67
N SER A 335 -1.98 4.11 1.84
CA SER A 335 -2.40 5.00 0.74
C SER A 335 -1.27 5.21 -0.27
N ILE A 336 -0.04 5.45 0.20
CA ILE A 336 1.13 5.61 -0.68
C ILE A 336 1.49 4.28 -1.35
N LEU A 337 1.38 3.16 -0.65
CA LEU A 337 1.65 1.84 -1.19
C LEU A 337 0.69 1.51 -2.35
N GLN A 338 -0.62 1.73 -2.17
CA GLN A 338 -1.61 1.55 -3.23
C GLN A 338 -1.38 2.49 -4.42
N ALA A 339 -1.01 3.74 -4.17
CA ALA A 339 -0.68 4.69 -5.23
C ALA A 339 0.59 4.30 -6.00
N SER A 340 1.53 3.58 -5.35
CA SER A 340 2.82 3.15 -5.90
C SER A 340 2.81 1.71 -6.44
N SER A 341 1.64 1.10 -6.60
CA SER A 341 1.44 -0.27 -7.07
C SER A 341 0.54 -0.31 -8.28
N ILE A 342 0.46 -1.47 -8.96
CA ILE A 342 -0.48 -1.68 -10.07
C ILE A 342 -1.84 -2.07 -9.46
N THR A 343 -2.64 -1.06 -9.15
CA THR A 343 -3.99 -1.22 -8.59
C THR A 343 -4.83 0.02 -8.90
N TYR A 344 -6.13 -0.12 -8.87
CA TYR A 344 -7.05 1.03 -9.01
C TYR A 344 -7.32 1.76 -7.68
N ASP A 345 -6.91 1.19 -6.53
CA ASP A 345 -7.28 1.72 -5.21
C ASP A 345 -6.78 3.15 -4.97
N GLY A 346 -5.56 3.47 -5.41
CA GLY A 346 -5.02 4.83 -5.32
C GLY A 346 -5.84 5.85 -6.12
N PHE A 347 -6.30 5.45 -7.31
CA PHE A 347 -7.16 6.26 -8.18
C PHE A 347 -8.52 6.50 -7.52
N VAL A 348 -9.17 5.44 -7.02
CA VAL A 348 -10.45 5.51 -6.28
C VAL A 348 -10.31 6.48 -5.11
N LEU A 349 -9.26 6.30 -4.29
CA LEU A 349 -9.04 7.11 -3.09
C LEU A 349 -8.94 8.60 -3.43
N CYS A 350 -8.12 8.99 -4.40
CA CYS A 350 -7.92 10.41 -4.69
C CYS A 350 -9.13 11.06 -5.36
N PHE A 351 -9.79 10.41 -6.31
CA PHE A 351 -10.96 10.99 -6.99
C PHE A 351 -12.18 11.06 -6.07
N VAL A 352 -12.45 10.01 -5.29
CA VAL A 352 -13.53 10.05 -4.28
C VAL A 352 -13.26 11.13 -3.25
N SER A 353 -12.02 11.22 -2.73
CA SER A 353 -11.65 12.27 -1.77
C SER A 353 -11.84 13.67 -2.33
N LEU A 354 -11.42 13.91 -3.58
CA LEU A 354 -11.63 15.20 -4.25
C LEU A 354 -13.12 15.54 -4.33
N GLY A 355 -13.92 14.60 -4.80
CA GLY A 355 -15.35 14.81 -4.94
C GLY A 355 -16.05 15.09 -3.62
N VAL A 356 -15.74 14.29 -2.59
CA VAL A 356 -16.29 14.49 -1.23
C VAL A 356 -15.88 15.85 -0.66
N VAL A 357 -14.62 16.26 -0.84
CA VAL A 357 -14.13 17.58 -0.41
C VAL A 357 -14.94 18.71 -1.07
N LEU A 358 -15.16 18.61 -2.38
CA LEU A 358 -15.90 19.64 -3.11
C LEU A 358 -17.36 19.76 -2.63
N LEU A 359 -18.04 18.61 -2.40
CA LEU A 359 -19.40 18.60 -1.90
C LEU A 359 -19.49 19.08 -0.44
N ILE A 360 -18.59 18.67 0.43
CA ILE A 360 -18.54 19.16 1.83
C ILE A 360 -18.29 20.67 1.87
N ASN A 361 -17.36 21.17 1.04
CA ASN A 361 -17.12 22.61 0.95
C ASN A 361 -18.37 23.39 0.54
N GLU A 362 -19.18 22.84 -0.38
CA GLU A 362 -20.43 23.46 -0.80
C GLU A 362 -21.49 23.42 0.31
N ILE A 363 -21.57 22.33 1.07
CA ILE A 363 -22.51 22.18 2.21
C ILE A 363 -22.21 23.18 3.32
N ILE A 364 -20.91 23.40 3.66
CA ILE A 364 -20.50 24.28 4.77
C ILE A 364 -20.36 25.76 4.33
N SER A 365 -20.41 26.05 3.05
CA SER A 365 -20.24 27.41 2.52
C SER A 365 -21.39 28.30 2.92
N ASP A 366 -21.08 29.53 3.34
CA ASP A 366 -22.06 30.58 3.66
C ASP A 366 -22.57 31.33 2.41
N GLU A 367 -22.00 31.05 1.24
CA GLU A 367 -22.43 31.66 -0.02
C GLU A 367 -23.94 31.45 -0.26
N GLU A 368 -24.59 32.47 -0.78
CA GLU A 368 -26.03 32.44 -1.03
C GLU A 368 -26.40 31.57 -2.24
N LYS A 369 -25.48 31.40 -3.17
CA LYS A 369 -25.67 30.61 -4.40
C LYS A 369 -24.77 29.41 -4.45
N ILE A 370 -25.23 28.37 -5.13
CA ILE A 370 -24.44 27.16 -5.40
C ILE A 370 -23.34 27.49 -6.41
N ASN A 371 -22.12 27.06 -6.11
CA ASN A 371 -21.06 27.03 -7.12
C ASN A 371 -21.24 25.80 -8.02
N THR A 372 -22.02 25.96 -9.08
CA THR A 372 -22.39 24.87 -9.99
C THR A 372 -21.16 24.16 -10.58
N LYS A 373 -20.09 24.90 -10.89
CA LYS A 373 -18.86 24.31 -11.46
C LYS A 373 -18.20 23.36 -10.47
N LEU A 374 -18.05 23.76 -9.21
CA LEU A 374 -17.45 22.92 -8.18
C LEU A 374 -18.37 21.76 -7.78
N LEU A 375 -19.69 21.98 -7.76
CA LEU A 375 -20.67 20.93 -7.52
C LEU A 375 -20.58 19.84 -8.57
N VAL A 376 -20.64 20.20 -9.86
CA VAL A 376 -20.53 19.25 -10.97
C VAL A 376 -19.18 18.54 -10.96
N ALA A 377 -18.08 19.28 -10.76
CA ALA A 377 -16.75 18.68 -10.63
C ALA A 377 -16.69 17.67 -9.48
N GLY A 378 -17.32 17.96 -8.34
CA GLY A 378 -17.39 17.04 -7.21
C GLY A 378 -18.17 15.77 -7.52
N MET A 379 -19.33 15.90 -8.17
CA MET A 379 -20.13 14.75 -8.60
C MET A 379 -19.40 13.90 -9.65
N VAL A 380 -18.78 14.53 -10.64
CA VAL A 380 -17.98 13.84 -11.67
C VAL A 380 -16.81 13.11 -11.02
N ALA A 381 -16.10 13.73 -10.08
CA ALA A 381 -14.98 13.09 -9.40
C ALA A 381 -15.42 11.85 -8.60
N ILE A 382 -16.54 11.93 -7.86
CA ILE A 382 -17.09 10.74 -7.16
C ILE A 382 -17.48 9.67 -8.18
N THR A 383 -18.17 10.02 -9.25
CA THR A 383 -18.60 9.07 -10.28
C THR A 383 -17.39 8.36 -10.89
N VAL A 384 -16.40 9.13 -11.38
CA VAL A 384 -15.17 8.58 -11.99
C VAL A 384 -14.41 7.68 -10.99
N GLY A 385 -14.26 8.12 -9.74
CA GLY A 385 -13.61 7.33 -8.69
C GLY A 385 -14.39 6.06 -8.34
N SER A 386 -15.73 6.07 -8.49
CA SER A 386 -16.58 4.92 -8.12
C SER A 386 -16.72 3.88 -9.24
N LEU A 387 -16.37 4.18 -10.49
CA LEU A 387 -16.56 3.25 -11.62
C LEU A 387 -15.91 1.88 -11.41
N SER A 388 -14.78 1.82 -10.73
CA SER A 388 -14.10 0.55 -10.41
C SER A 388 -14.53 -0.07 -9.08
N LYS A 389 -15.18 0.72 -8.20
CA LYS A 389 -15.75 0.28 -6.92
C LYS A 389 -17.07 1.01 -6.66
N MET A 390 -18.13 0.52 -7.26
CA MET A 390 -19.44 1.17 -7.26
C MET A 390 -20.07 1.35 -5.86
N VAL A 391 -19.53 0.66 -4.86
CA VAL A 391 -19.96 0.82 -3.46
C VAL A 391 -19.81 2.26 -2.93
N TYR A 392 -18.98 3.10 -3.57
CA TYR A 392 -18.83 4.51 -3.20
C TYR A 392 -19.77 5.46 -3.98
N ALA A 393 -20.52 4.97 -4.97
CA ALA A 393 -21.45 5.78 -5.74
C ALA A 393 -22.47 6.55 -4.87
N PRO A 394 -22.99 5.99 -3.75
CA PRO A 394 -23.89 6.73 -2.88
C PRO A 394 -23.32 8.04 -2.31
N LEU A 395 -22.00 8.27 -2.34
CA LEU A 395 -21.41 9.54 -1.92
C LEU A 395 -21.91 10.75 -2.74
N VAL A 396 -22.44 10.55 -3.95
CA VAL A 396 -23.14 11.62 -4.71
C VAL A 396 -24.30 12.18 -3.90
N MET A 397 -24.93 11.37 -3.04
CA MET A 397 -26.03 11.78 -2.19
C MET A 397 -25.63 12.82 -1.13
N LEU A 398 -24.33 13.08 -0.91
CA LEU A 398 -23.89 14.24 -0.13
C LEU A 398 -24.51 15.55 -0.64
N ALA A 399 -24.75 15.66 -1.95
CA ALA A 399 -25.41 16.82 -2.53
C ALA A 399 -26.84 17.08 -2.00
N LEU A 400 -27.50 16.06 -1.43
CA LEU A 400 -28.82 16.22 -0.78
C LEU A 400 -28.77 17.13 0.47
N PHE A 401 -27.61 17.25 1.09
CA PHE A 401 -27.40 18.06 2.30
C PHE A 401 -27.06 19.51 1.99
N ILE A 402 -26.98 19.92 0.71
CA ILE A 402 -26.84 21.34 0.33
C ILE A 402 -28.03 22.13 0.87
N PRO A 403 -27.78 23.24 1.59
CA PRO A 403 -28.83 24.02 2.23
C PRO A 403 -29.85 24.57 1.21
N ASN A 404 -31.16 24.44 1.51
CA ASN A 404 -32.24 24.92 0.62
C ASN A 404 -32.15 26.41 0.32
N ARG A 405 -31.56 27.22 1.20
CA ARG A 405 -31.37 28.68 1.01
C ARG A 405 -30.51 29.03 -0.22
N LYS A 406 -29.71 28.09 -0.71
CA LYS A 406 -28.85 28.28 -1.89
C LYS A 406 -29.58 28.11 -3.23
N PHE A 407 -30.80 27.65 -3.22
CA PHE A 407 -31.62 27.44 -4.39
C PHE A 407 -32.55 28.64 -4.63
N SER A 408 -32.84 28.94 -5.88
CA SER A 408 -33.74 30.05 -6.28
C SER A 408 -35.16 29.88 -5.74
N SER A 409 -35.60 28.63 -5.50
CA SER A 409 -36.94 28.32 -4.97
C SER A 409 -36.94 26.96 -4.26
N LYS A 410 -37.94 26.71 -3.40
CA LYS A 410 -38.18 25.40 -2.80
C LYS A 410 -38.41 24.32 -3.86
N LYS A 411 -39.11 24.65 -4.94
CA LYS A 411 -39.37 23.73 -6.05
C LYS A 411 -38.07 23.32 -6.77
N SER A 412 -37.17 24.27 -7.03
CA SER A 412 -35.85 24.01 -7.61
C SER A 412 -34.99 23.09 -6.69
N ALA A 413 -35.01 23.30 -5.39
CA ALA A 413 -34.33 22.45 -4.43
C ALA A 413 -34.85 20.99 -4.46
N ILE A 414 -36.18 20.80 -4.55
CA ILE A 414 -36.81 19.47 -4.61
C ILE A 414 -36.40 18.75 -5.91
N TRP A 415 -36.52 19.40 -7.05
CA TRP A 415 -36.14 18.79 -8.33
C TRP A 415 -34.67 18.43 -8.41
N PHE A 416 -33.79 19.28 -7.89
CA PHE A 416 -32.39 18.98 -7.79
C PHE A 416 -32.14 17.71 -6.94
N LYS A 417 -32.78 17.62 -5.77
CA LYS A 417 -32.61 16.45 -4.88
C LYS A 417 -33.15 15.17 -5.48
N LEU A 418 -34.29 15.24 -6.17
CA LEU A 418 -34.80 14.09 -6.91
C LEU A 418 -33.86 13.67 -8.05
N GLY A 419 -33.27 14.62 -8.75
CA GLY A 419 -32.23 14.36 -9.75
C GLY A 419 -31.01 13.63 -9.18
N ILE A 420 -30.53 14.03 -8.00
CA ILE A 420 -29.42 13.34 -7.31
C ILE A 420 -29.79 11.89 -6.97
N LEU A 421 -31.00 11.65 -6.46
CA LEU A 421 -31.48 10.29 -6.17
C LEU A 421 -31.57 9.45 -7.45
N ALA A 422 -32.06 10.02 -8.54
CA ALA A 422 -32.14 9.35 -9.84
C ALA A 422 -30.75 8.99 -10.38
N VAL A 423 -29.77 9.91 -10.29
CA VAL A 423 -28.38 9.65 -10.70
C VAL A 423 -27.77 8.53 -9.86
N CYS A 424 -27.93 8.58 -8.53
CA CYS A 424 -27.44 7.53 -7.66
C CYS A 424 -28.09 6.17 -7.97
N GLY A 425 -29.39 6.14 -8.16
CA GLY A 425 -30.14 4.95 -8.56
C GLY A 425 -29.64 4.38 -9.88
N TRP A 426 -29.46 5.24 -10.88
CA TRP A 426 -28.91 4.84 -12.17
C TRP A 426 -27.49 4.24 -12.05
N MET A 427 -26.60 4.87 -11.28
CA MET A 427 -25.26 4.33 -11.05
C MET A 427 -25.31 2.94 -10.39
N LEU A 428 -26.18 2.74 -9.40
CA LEU A 428 -26.31 1.44 -8.73
C LEU A 428 -26.90 0.38 -9.67
N THR A 429 -27.86 0.73 -10.53
CA THR A 429 -28.42 -0.24 -11.50
C THR A 429 -27.40 -0.71 -12.53
N THR A 430 -26.45 0.12 -12.95
CA THR A 430 -25.36 -0.29 -13.86
C THR A 430 -24.48 -1.39 -13.27
N PHE A 431 -24.43 -1.50 -11.95
CA PHE A 431 -23.70 -2.56 -11.25
C PHE A 431 -24.57 -3.80 -10.98
N VAL A 432 -25.80 -3.59 -10.58
CA VAL A 432 -26.73 -4.67 -10.18
C VAL A 432 -27.25 -5.44 -11.40
N LEU A 433 -27.59 -4.76 -12.49
CA LEU A 433 -28.17 -5.38 -13.69
C LEU A 433 -27.27 -6.43 -14.35
N PRO A 434 -25.97 -6.23 -14.57
CA PRO A 434 -25.10 -7.27 -15.12
C PRO A 434 -25.02 -8.50 -14.23
N THR A 435 -25.01 -8.30 -12.91
CA THR A 435 -24.99 -9.40 -11.93
C THR A 435 -26.28 -10.22 -12.00
N ILE A 436 -27.44 -9.56 -12.11
CA ILE A 436 -28.74 -10.26 -12.30
C ILE A 436 -28.81 -10.94 -13.67
N ALA A 437 -28.32 -10.28 -14.72
CA ALA A 437 -28.31 -10.85 -16.08
C ALA A 437 -27.45 -12.13 -16.16
N SER A 438 -26.31 -12.15 -15.48
CA SER A 438 -25.47 -13.35 -15.40
C SER A 438 -26.11 -14.53 -14.68
N MET A 439 -27.13 -14.28 -13.85
CA MET A 439 -27.91 -15.34 -13.18
C MET A 439 -28.95 -16.01 -14.08
N ILE A 440 -29.48 -15.23 -15.04
CA ILE A 440 -30.56 -15.69 -15.94
C ILE A 440 -29.97 -16.46 -17.13
N SER A 441 -28.67 -16.28 -17.43
CA SER A 441 -27.98 -16.94 -18.56
C SER A 441 -27.20 -18.16 -18.06
N PRO A 442 -27.60 -19.40 -18.40
CA PRO A 442 -26.96 -20.63 -17.90
C PRO A 442 -25.55 -20.86 -18.43
N ASP A 443 -25.10 -20.13 -19.43
CA ASP A 443 -23.84 -20.34 -20.16
C ASP A 443 -22.60 -19.64 -19.56
N VAL A 444 -22.76 -18.92 -18.46
CA VAL A 444 -21.59 -18.38 -17.76
C VAL A 444 -21.06 -19.48 -16.86
N THR A 445 -20.08 -20.22 -17.35
CA THR A 445 -19.24 -21.09 -16.54
C THR A 445 -18.83 -20.31 -15.29
N ALA A 446 -19.31 -20.79 -14.12
CA ALA A 446 -18.88 -20.28 -12.85
C ALA A 446 -17.35 -20.25 -12.88
N THR A 447 -16.77 -19.07 -12.88
CA THR A 447 -15.32 -18.91 -12.72
C THR A 447 -15.05 -19.43 -11.32
N VAL A 448 -14.54 -20.67 -11.23
CA VAL A 448 -14.03 -21.20 -9.98
C VAL A 448 -13.00 -20.21 -9.49
N ASP A 449 -13.33 -19.47 -8.44
CA ASP A 449 -12.37 -18.56 -7.84
C ASP A 449 -11.25 -19.43 -7.26
N ILE A 450 -10.05 -19.24 -7.76
CA ILE A 450 -8.83 -19.97 -7.39
C ILE A 450 -8.52 -19.83 -5.88
N ARG A 451 -9.22 -18.93 -5.18
CA ARG A 451 -9.01 -18.57 -3.77
C ARG A 451 -9.58 -19.54 -2.74
N GLY A 452 -10.06 -20.71 -3.16
CA GLY A 452 -10.27 -21.84 -2.26
C GLY A 452 -11.64 -21.97 -1.60
N GLY A 453 -12.72 -21.49 -2.23
CA GLY A 453 -14.08 -21.70 -1.75
C GLY A 453 -15.09 -21.83 -2.88
N ASP A 454 -16.20 -22.50 -2.62
CA ASP A 454 -17.36 -22.52 -3.53
C ASP A 454 -18.09 -21.17 -3.44
N THR A 455 -17.53 -20.15 -4.14
CA THR A 455 -18.14 -18.83 -4.22
C THR A 455 -19.08 -18.76 -5.41
N ASN A 456 -20.36 -18.50 -5.16
CA ASN A 456 -21.38 -18.38 -6.20
C ASN A 456 -22.28 -17.16 -5.92
N SER A 457 -22.03 -16.08 -6.64
CA SER A 457 -22.81 -14.84 -6.48
C SER A 457 -24.32 -15.05 -6.73
N GLY A 458 -24.67 -15.95 -7.65
CA GLY A 458 -26.07 -16.31 -7.93
C GLY A 458 -26.77 -16.94 -6.75
N SER A 459 -26.15 -17.98 -6.18
CA SER A 459 -26.66 -18.65 -4.98
C SER A 459 -26.74 -17.68 -3.79
N GLN A 460 -25.75 -16.80 -3.62
CA GLN A 460 -25.75 -15.81 -2.54
C GLN A 460 -26.88 -14.77 -2.70
N ILE A 461 -27.18 -14.31 -3.92
CA ILE A 461 -28.34 -13.42 -4.16
C ILE A 461 -29.64 -14.18 -3.92
N GLY A 462 -29.73 -15.45 -4.34
CA GLY A 462 -30.86 -16.32 -4.02
C GLY A 462 -31.11 -16.40 -2.50
N ASN A 463 -30.06 -16.53 -1.71
CA ASN A 463 -30.13 -16.50 -0.24
C ASN A 463 -30.63 -15.15 0.30
N ILE A 464 -30.13 -14.03 -0.25
CA ILE A 464 -30.59 -12.68 0.15
C ILE A 464 -32.09 -12.53 -0.10
N ILE A 465 -32.56 -12.92 -1.28
CA ILE A 465 -33.99 -12.78 -1.67
C ILE A 465 -34.87 -13.77 -0.91
N GLY A 466 -34.43 -15.03 -0.80
CA GLY A 466 -35.20 -16.10 -0.14
C GLY A 466 -35.25 -15.97 1.37
N GLN A 467 -34.21 -15.42 2.00
CA GLN A 467 -34.08 -15.33 3.46
C GLN A 467 -33.53 -13.95 3.91
N PRO A 468 -34.22 -12.83 3.59
CA PRO A 468 -33.69 -11.48 3.80
C PRO A 468 -33.39 -11.16 5.27
N PHE A 469 -34.19 -11.68 6.22
CA PHE A 469 -33.97 -11.47 7.65
C PHE A 469 -32.73 -12.22 8.16
N ASN A 470 -32.50 -13.45 7.68
CA ASN A 470 -31.31 -14.22 8.03
C ASN A 470 -30.05 -13.52 7.47
N TYR A 471 -30.10 -13.09 6.21
CA TYR A 471 -29.02 -12.31 5.62
C TYR A 471 -28.75 -10.99 6.40
N ALA A 472 -29.78 -10.23 6.74
CA ALA A 472 -29.62 -9.00 7.51
C ALA A 472 -28.98 -9.25 8.88
N LYS A 473 -29.39 -10.33 9.56
CA LYS A 473 -28.79 -10.77 10.84
C LYS A 473 -27.32 -11.13 10.65
N GLU A 474 -26.99 -11.90 9.65
CA GLU A 474 -25.63 -12.32 9.33
C GLU A 474 -24.74 -11.12 8.98
N LEU A 475 -25.25 -10.22 8.14
CA LEU A 475 -24.57 -8.99 7.76
C LEU A 475 -24.26 -8.10 8.97
N LEU A 476 -25.26 -7.80 9.80
CA LEU A 476 -25.08 -6.96 10.98
C LEU A 476 -24.18 -7.62 12.03
N SER A 477 -24.32 -8.93 12.26
CA SER A 477 -23.43 -9.67 13.17
C SER A 477 -21.99 -9.67 12.68
N SER A 478 -21.76 -9.77 11.36
CA SER A 478 -20.43 -9.67 10.76
C SER A 478 -19.86 -8.27 10.86
N ILE A 479 -20.62 -7.22 10.56
CA ILE A 479 -20.18 -5.82 10.66
C ILE A 479 -19.79 -5.44 12.10
N PHE A 480 -20.62 -5.85 13.09
CA PHE A 480 -20.43 -5.49 14.50
C PHE A 480 -19.72 -6.56 15.33
N SER A 481 -19.08 -7.55 14.68
CA SER A 481 -18.27 -8.54 15.39
C SER A 481 -17.08 -7.87 16.10
N PHE A 482 -16.84 -8.25 17.35
CA PHE A 482 -15.67 -7.80 18.10
C PHE A 482 -14.35 -8.25 17.47
N GLU A 483 -14.35 -9.36 16.71
CA GLU A 483 -13.18 -9.82 15.97
C GLU A 483 -12.66 -8.78 14.95
N ASN A 484 -13.56 -7.94 14.43
CA ASN A 484 -13.19 -6.87 13.50
C ASN A 484 -12.35 -5.76 14.15
N PHE A 485 -12.41 -5.63 15.48
CA PHE A 485 -11.66 -4.65 16.25
C PHE A 485 -10.40 -5.23 16.88
N GLY A 486 -10.11 -6.52 16.63
CA GLY A 486 -8.91 -7.19 17.10
C GLY A 486 -7.64 -6.55 16.50
N ILE A 487 -6.53 -6.69 17.20
CA ILE A 487 -5.21 -6.16 16.80
C ILE A 487 -4.40 -7.27 16.11
N SER A 488 -4.91 -8.50 16.10
CA SER A 488 -4.22 -9.68 15.58
C SER A 488 -4.29 -9.74 14.06
N ALA A 489 -3.19 -10.13 13.45
CA ALA A 489 -3.09 -10.33 12.01
C ALA A 489 -3.98 -11.47 11.47
N GLU A 490 -4.38 -12.38 12.34
CA GLU A 490 -5.21 -13.54 12.03
C GLU A 490 -6.71 -13.26 12.19
N ALA A 491 -7.08 -12.14 12.81
CA ALA A 491 -8.47 -11.73 12.92
C ALA A 491 -9.03 -11.34 11.55
N ARG A 492 -10.35 -11.30 11.42
CA ARG A 492 -11.07 -10.89 10.20
C ARG A 492 -10.81 -9.45 9.74
N ASP A 493 -9.98 -8.76 10.31
CA ASP A 493 -9.27 -7.53 9.98
C ASP A 493 -9.97 -6.32 9.32
N PRO A 494 -11.29 -6.13 9.23
CA PRO A 494 -11.84 -4.98 8.50
C PRO A 494 -11.65 -3.64 9.20
N TYR A 495 -11.55 -3.62 10.54
CA TYR A 495 -11.43 -2.38 11.32
C TYR A 495 -10.13 -2.26 12.11
N THR A 496 -9.22 -3.22 11.98
CA THR A 496 -7.94 -3.11 12.66
C THR A 496 -7.20 -1.86 12.21
N ILE A 497 -6.91 -1.02 13.15
CA ILE A 497 -6.23 0.26 12.93
C ILE A 497 -4.86 0.01 12.28
N GLY A 498 -4.16 -1.06 12.67
CA GLY A 498 -2.93 -1.49 12.04
C GLY A 498 -3.09 -1.71 10.53
N ASN A 499 -4.11 -2.43 10.11
CA ASN A 499 -4.36 -2.70 8.70
C ASN A 499 -4.95 -1.52 7.92
N LEU A 500 -5.59 -0.57 8.59
CA LEU A 500 -6.01 0.67 7.95
C LEU A 500 -4.80 1.53 7.55
N MET A 501 -3.78 1.59 8.38
CA MET A 501 -2.59 2.40 8.16
C MET A 501 -1.42 1.67 7.54
N LEU A 502 -1.25 0.40 7.88
CA LEU A 502 -0.15 -0.43 7.47
C LEU A 502 -0.72 -1.64 6.73
N MET A 503 -0.56 -1.64 5.43
CA MET A 503 -1.09 -2.70 4.59
C MET A 503 -0.42 -4.03 4.88
N ASN A 504 -1.20 -5.10 4.78
CA ASN A 504 -0.68 -6.46 4.73
C ASN A 504 0.17 -6.62 3.46
N TYR A 505 1.44 -6.99 3.64
CA TYR A 505 2.43 -7.07 2.58
C TYR A 505 2.82 -8.53 2.34
N GLY A 506 2.43 -9.08 1.20
CA GLY A 506 2.79 -10.45 0.83
C GLY A 506 2.52 -11.47 1.93
N GLY A 507 1.39 -11.42 2.62
CA GLY A 507 1.07 -12.25 3.77
C GLY A 507 1.74 -11.84 5.09
N THR A 508 2.57 -10.79 5.09
CA THR A 508 3.18 -10.25 6.32
C THR A 508 2.46 -8.98 6.71
N VAL A 509 1.86 -8.95 7.89
CA VAL A 509 1.32 -7.71 8.46
C VAL A 509 2.48 -6.76 8.76
N VAL A 510 2.47 -5.63 8.08
CA VAL A 510 3.47 -4.60 8.27
C VAL A 510 3.03 -3.70 9.43
N GLY A 511 3.48 -4.03 10.60
CA GLY A 511 3.34 -3.20 11.77
C GLY A 511 3.06 -4.02 13.03
N PRO A 512 3.77 -3.75 14.11
CA PRO A 512 3.48 -4.37 15.38
C PRO A 512 2.20 -3.78 15.96
N ASP A 513 1.47 -4.59 16.71
CA ASP A 513 0.27 -4.23 17.48
C ASP A 513 0.44 -2.95 18.33
N LYS A 514 1.69 -2.66 18.68
CA LYS A 514 2.08 -1.47 19.46
C LYS A 514 1.77 -0.14 18.78
N PHE A 515 1.64 -0.12 17.45
CA PHE A 515 1.23 1.10 16.73
C PHE A 515 -0.25 1.42 16.82
N ALA A 516 -1.11 0.48 17.17
CA ALA A 516 -2.53 0.74 17.33
C ALA A 516 -2.79 1.91 18.30
N TYR A 517 -2.03 1.99 19.38
CA TYR A 517 -2.15 3.09 20.35
C TYR A 517 -1.71 4.44 19.79
N VAL A 518 -0.62 4.46 19.00
CA VAL A 518 -0.15 5.69 18.34
C VAL A 518 -1.18 6.17 17.32
N ILE A 519 -1.80 5.24 16.62
CA ILE A 519 -2.83 5.51 15.62
C ILE A 519 -4.11 6.01 16.27
N MET A 520 -4.55 5.41 17.39
CA MET A 520 -5.69 5.91 18.15
C MET A 520 -5.44 7.32 18.66
N ALA A 521 -4.24 7.59 19.19
CA ALA A 521 -3.84 8.93 19.60
C ALA A 521 -3.85 9.90 18.42
N LEU A 522 -3.36 9.47 17.24
CA LEU A 522 -3.42 10.27 16.02
C LEU A 522 -4.86 10.59 15.61
N ILE A 523 -5.77 9.61 15.60
CA ILE A 523 -7.19 9.82 15.29
C ILE A 523 -7.80 10.82 16.26
N MET A 524 -7.53 10.69 17.57
CA MET A 524 -8.03 11.63 18.57
C MET A 524 -7.50 13.04 18.33
N VAL A 525 -6.23 13.19 17.96
CA VAL A 525 -5.62 14.50 17.63
C VAL A 525 -6.21 15.07 16.33
N LEU A 526 -6.57 14.24 15.35
CA LEU A 526 -7.21 14.66 14.11
C LEU A 526 -8.65 15.17 14.33
N ILE A 527 -9.36 14.56 15.28
CA ILE A 527 -10.74 14.96 15.63
C ILE A 527 -10.75 16.21 16.54
N CYS A 528 -9.74 16.38 17.37
CA CYS A 528 -9.61 17.49 18.31
C CYS A 528 -8.90 18.67 17.65
N LYS A 529 -9.64 19.66 17.15
CA LYS A 529 -9.05 20.73 16.38
C LYS A 529 -9.22 22.14 16.94
N ASN A 530 -8.46 23.05 16.33
CA ASN A 530 -8.40 24.48 16.58
C ASN A 530 -9.71 25.19 16.19
N LYS A 531 -10.14 26.18 16.95
CA LYS A 531 -11.44 26.89 16.92
C LYS A 531 -11.89 27.51 15.58
N GLU A 532 -11.06 27.49 14.52
CA GLU A 532 -11.31 28.21 13.27
C GLU A 532 -12.18 27.49 12.23
N GLU A 533 -12.53 26.22 12.42
CA GLU A 533 -13.29 25.44 11.42
C GLU A 533 -14.73 25.23 11.88
N LYS A 534 -15.68 25.45 10.95
CA LYS A 534 -17.10 25.24 11.21
C LYS A 534 -17.44 23.74 11.16
N PRO A 535 -17.99 23.16 12.25
CA PRO A 535 -18.50 21.80 12.20
C PRO A 535 -19.78 21.73 11.35
N LEU A 536 -20.07 20.55 10.81
CA LEU A 536 -21.37 20.27 10.22
C LEU A 536 -22.48 20.43 11.29
N ASN A 537 -23.67 20.87 10.88
CA ASN A 537 -24.83 20.86 11.77
C ASN A 537 -25.27 19.43 12.08
N VAL A 538 -25.99 19.23 13.19
CA VAL A 538 -26.37 17.91 13.71
C VAL A 538 -27.14 17.08 12.70
N LYS A 539 -28.11 17.70 11.98
CA LYS A 539 -28.91 16.98 10.97
C LYS A 539 -28.05 16.46 9.83
N THR A 540 -27.13 17.29 9.33
CA THR A 540 -26.17 16.89 8.29
C THR A 540 -25.24 15.80 8.79
N LYS A 541 -24.74 15.86 10.03
CA LYS A 541 -23.91 14.81 10.63
C LYS A 541 -24.62 13.48 10.66
N LEU A 542 -25.88 13.45 11.14
CA LEU A 542 -26.67 12.23 11.19
C LEU A 542 -26.88 11.65 9.77
N GLY A 543 -27.19 12.50 8.79
CA GLY A 543 -27.31 12.07 7.40
C GLY A 543 -26.00 11.53 6.83
N VAL A 544 -24.86 12.16 7.12
CA VAL A 544 -23.53 11.69 6.70
C VAL A 544 -23.18 10.36 7.35
N TRP A 545 -23.46 10.16 8.63
CA TRP A 545 -23.27 8.86 9.31
C TRP A 545 -24.17 7.77 8.71
N GLY A 546 -25.44 8.11 8.39
CA GLY A 546 -26.34 7.20 7.66
C GLY A 546 -25.75 6.79 6.29
N LEU A 547 -25.20 7.76 5.55
CA LEU A 547 -24.57 7.50 4.25
C LEU A 547 -23.31 6.64 4.39
N ILE A 548 -22.46 6.90 5.39
CA ILE A 548 -21.29 6.06 5.69
C ILE A 548 -21.74 4.63 6.01
N PHE A 549 -22.80 4.47 6.82
CA PHE A 549 -23.34 3.15 7.15
C PHE A 549 -23.84 2.40 5.90
N ILE A 550 -24.55 3.08 4.99
CA ILE A 550 -24.96 2.50 3.71
C ILE A 550 -23.76 2.00 2.92
N ILE A 551 -22.68 2.76 2.84
CA ILE A 551 -21.46 2.36 2.12
C ILE A 551 -20.79 1.16 2.80
N VAL A 552 -20.73 1.13 4.12
CA VAL A 552 -20.22 -0.04 4.88
C VAL A 552 -21.06 -1.28 4.55
N VAL A 553 -22.38 -1.18 4.61
CA VAL A 553 -23.29 -2.27 4.22
C VAL A 553 -23.02 -2.75 2.79
N LEU A 554 -22.86 -1.83 1.84
CA LEU A 554 -22.56 -2.18 0.44
C LEU A 554 -21.20 -2.87 0.28
N ILE A 555 -20.17 -2.45 1.02
CA ILE A 555 -18.85 -3.11 1.01
C ILE A 555 -18.98 -4.56 1.50
N TRP A 556 -19.67 -4.78 2.61
CA TRP A 556 -19.85 -6.11 3.19
C TRP A 556 -20.72 -6.99 2.29
N THR A 557 -21.79 -6.42 1.70
CA THR A 557 -22.64 -7.15 0.73
C THR A 557 -21.83 -7.54 -0.52
N ALA A 558 -21.00 -6.66 -1.04
CA ALA A 558 -20.14 -6.98 -2.18
C ALA A 558 -19.19 -8.14 -1.87
N MET A 559 -18.61 -8.18 -0.66
CA MET A 559 -17.75 -9.30 -0.23
C MET A 559 -18.54 -10.58 0.07
N TYR A 560 -19.77 -10.47 0.56
CA TYR A 560 -20.68 -11.60 0.69
C TYR A 560 -20.94 -12.26 -0.67
N LEU A 561 -21.21 -11.44 -1.70
CA LEU A 561 -21.54 -11.94 -3.04
C LEU A 561 -20.34 -12.52 -3.78
N ALA A 562 -19.16 -11.87 -3.67
CA ALA A 562 -18.02 -12.15 -4.54
C ALA A 562 -16.91 -12.98 -3.86
N PHE A 563 -16.90 -13.06 -2.53
CA PHE A 563 -15.73 -13.61 -1.81
C PHE A 563 -16.09 -14.62 -0.73
N THR A 564 -17.31 -14.57 -0.19
CA THR A 564 -17.73 -15.49 0.87
C THR A 564 -18.25 -16.79 0.28
N PRO A 565 -17.73 -17.98 0.69
CA PRO A 565 -18.24 -19.27 0.27
C PRO A 565 -19.73 -19.45 0.62
N VAL A 566 -20.47 -20.14 -0.26
CA VAL A 566 -21.90 -20.40 -0.05
C VAL A 566 -22.11 -21.24 1.22
N GLY A 567 -23.03 -20.80 2.09
CA GLY A 567 -23.32 -21.45 3.37
C GLY A 567 -22.40 -21.09 4.53
N GLN A 568 -21.42 -20.23 4.33
CA GLN A 568 -20.58 -19.73 5.42
C GLN A 568 -21.33 -18.67 6.23
N LYS A 569 -21.40 -18.85 7.56
CA LYS A 569 -22.15 -17.98 8.48
C LYS A 569 -21.51 -16.60 8.73
N ALA A 570 -20.32 -16.38 8.25
CA ALA A 570 -19.62 -15.14 8.49
C ALA A 570 -19.04 -14.59 7.18
N ILE A 571 -19.27 -13.32 6.92
CA ILE A 571 -18.78 -12.65 5.72
C ILE A 571 -17.26 -12.47 5.84
N VAL A 572 -16.52 -12.89 4.82
CA VAL A 572 -15.06 -12.82 4.76
C VAL A 572 -14.59 -11.93 3.60
N GLY A 573 -13.30 -11.61 3.56
CA GLY A 573 -12.68 -10.85 2.46
C GLY A 573 -12.77 -9.33 2.57
N VAL A 574 -13.45 -8.79 3.59
CA VAL A 574 -13.48 -7.34 3.83
C VAL A 574 -12.11 -6.91 4.35
N GLN A 575 -11.55 -5.84 3.77
CA GLN A 575 -10.24 -5.32 4.12
C GLN A 575 -10.33 -3.87 4.58
N ALA A 576 -9.54 -3.51 5.58
CA ALA A 576 -9.56 -2.17 6.17
C ALA A 576 -9.33 -1.05 5.13
N ARG A 577 -8.54 -1.29 4.09
CA ARG A 577 -8.29 -0.34 3.00
C ARG A 577 -9.57 0.15 2.29
N TYR A 578 -10.65 -0.63 2.32
CA TYR A 578 -11.91 -0.25 1.70
C TYR A 578 -12.60 0.91 2.42
N TYR A 579 -12.19 1.25 3.63
CA TYR A 579 -12.72 2.40 4.38
C TYR A 579 -11.94 3.70 4.15
N LEU A 580 -10.75 3.66 3.54
CA LEU A 580 -9.93 4.86 3.30
C LEU A 580 -10.68 5.98 2.55
N PRO A 581 -11.47 5.71 1.48
CA PRO A 581 -12.19 6.77 0.76
C PRO A 581 -13.25 7.50 1.60
N ILE A 582 -13.78 6.84 2.64
CA ILE A 582 -14.82 7.44 3.53
C ILE A 582 -14.26 7.90 4.88
N LEU A 583 -13.00 7.61 5.17
CA LEU A 583 -12.40 7.90 6.49
C LEU A 583 -12.36 9.40 6.78
N TRP A 584 -11.98 10.23 5.80
CA TRP A 584 -11.98 11.68 5.98
C TRP A 584 -13.40 12.22 6.24
N LEU A 585 -14.39 11.70 5.54
CA LEU A 585 -15.79 12.07 5.74
C LEU A 585 -16.28 11.69 7.14
N ALA A 586 -15.87 10.53 7.66
CA ALA A 586 -16.16 10.11 9.03
C ALA A 586 -15.54 11.07 10.06
N ILE A 587 -14.28 11.51 9.86
CA ILE A 587 -13.63 12.50 10.71
C ILE A 587 -14.37 13.85 10.68
N VAL A 588 -14.79 14.31 9.50
CA VAL A 588 -15.57 15.53 9.36
C VAL A 588 -16.93 15.43 10.08
N ALA A 589 -17.59 14.27 9.99
CA ALA A 589 -18.85 14.02 10.71
C ALA A 589 -18.68 13.94 12.23
N ALA A 590 -17.57 13.37 12.70
CA ALA A 590 -17.24 13.28 14.12
C ALA A 590 -16.81 14.64 14.71
N TYR A 591 -16.21 15.51 13.90
CA TYR A 591 -15.72 16.80 14.35
C TYR A 591 -16.84 17.68 14.91
N ASN A 592 -16.71 18.14 16.16
CA ASN A 592 -17.76 18.91 16.84
C ASN A 592 -17.39 20.36 17.18
N GLY A 593 -16.15 20.77 17.01
CA GLY A 593 -15.67 22.12 17.30
C GLY A 593 -15.55 22.48 18.79
N LYS A 594 -16.00 21.60 19.70
CA LYS A 594 -15.94 21.82 21.17
C LYS A 594 -14.67 21.22 21.77
N LEU A 595 -14.24 20.06 21.29
CA LEU A 595 -12.97 19.45 21.66
C LEU A 595 -11.86 20.11 20.84
N CYS A 596 -11.10 20.98 21.46
CA CYS A 596 -10.03 21.74 20.80
C CYS A 596 -8.71 21.55 21.53
N ILE A 597 -7.66 21.28 20.78
CA ILE A 597 -6.30 21.28 21.28
C ILE A 597 -5.79 22.73 21.28
N ASN A 598 -5.35 23.22 22.43
CA ASN A 598 -4.78 24.56 22.56
C ASN A 598 -3.31 24.60 22.11
N VAL A 599 -3.08 24.35 20.82
CA VAL A 599 -1.76 24.35 20.19
C VAL A 599 -1.79 25.29 18.98
N THR A 600 -0.67 25.97 18.75
CA THR A 600 -0.55 26.82 17.55
C THR A 600 -0.73 26.00 16.27
N LYS A 601 -1.29 26.61 15.22
CA LYS A 601 -1.49 25.95 13.92
C LYS A 601 -0.22 25.29 13.37
N THR A 602 0.93 25.94 13.59
CA THR A 602 2.24 25.40 13.20
C THR A 602 2.66 24.21 14.08
N GLY A 603 2.44 24.30 15.39
CA GLY A 603 2.71 23.19 16.32
C GLY A 603 1.87 21.97 15.99
N TYR A 604 0.59 22.17 15.72
CA TYR A 604 -0.33 21.12 15.29
C TYR A 604 0.12 20.46 13.97
N ALA A 605 0.44 21.28 12.94
CA ALA A 605 0.95 20.77 11.67
C ALA A 605 2.24 19.94 11.84
N ARG A 606 3.19 20.42 12.66
CA ARG A 606 4.45 19.70 12.98
C ARG A 606 4.21 18.40 13.71
N LEU A 607 3.30 18.38 14.66
CA LEU A 607 2.94 17.16 15.39
C LEU A 607 2.42 16.10 14.44
N LEU A 608 1.43 16.42 13.62
CA LEU A 608 0.80 15.47 12.70
C LEU A 608 1.78 15.00 11.61
N THR A 609 2.48 15.92 10.97
CA THR A 609 3.47 15.56 9.93
C THR A 609 4.64 14.78 10.52
N GLY A 610 5.06 15.06 11.75
CA GLY A 610 6.09 14.30 12.47
C GLY A 610 5.64 12.87 12.76
N ILE A 611 4.42 12.68 13.28
CA ILE A 611 3.84 11.35 13.52
C ILE A 611 3.74 10.58 12.20
N MET A 612 3.22 11.20 11.12
CA MET A 612 3.12 10.54 9.82
C MET A 612 4.48 10.17 9.24
N THR A 613 5.50 11.05 9.38
CA THR A 613 6.87 10.72 8.96
C THR A 613 7.42 9.53 9.74
N PHE A 614 7.19 9.48 11.06
CA PHE A 614 7.63 8.36 11.91
C PHE A 614 6.95 7.05 11.50
N ILE A 615 5.62 7.04 11.34
CA ILE A 615 4.87 5.84 10.94
C ILE A 615 5.33 5.35 9.56
N THR A 616 5.49 6.27 8.60
CA THR A 616 5.96 5.94 7.26
C THR A 616 7.39 5.40 7.29
N ALA A 617 8.30 6.07 8.01
CA ALA A 617 9.68 5.63 8.14
C ALA A 617 9.76 4.23 8.79
N TYR A 618 9.02 4.01 9.86
CA TYR A 618 9.03 2.70 10.52
C TYR A 618 8.37 1.62 9.66
N GLY A 619 7.15 1.83 9.19
CA GLY A 619 6.40 0.83 8.44
C GLY A 619 7.08 0.44 7.13
N LEU A 620 7.58 1.42 6.38
CA LEU A 620 8.19 1.18 5.08
C LEU A 620 9.70 0.91 5.17
N LEU A 621 10.43 1.67 5.96
CA LEU A 621 11.88 1.49 6.10
C LEU A 621 12.21 0.19 6.83
N ALA A 622 11.68 0.01 8.03
CA ALA A 622 12.07 -1.12 8.87
C ALA A 622 11.67 -2.45 8.23
N VAL A 623 10.47 -2.52 7.67
CA VAL A 623 9.93 -3.80 7.18
C VAL A 623 10.34 -4.10 5.75
N LEU A 624 10.27 -3.09 4.85
CA LEU A 624 10.45 -3.36 3.42
C LEU A 624 11.89 -3.21 2.96
N ILE A 625 12.63 -2.25 3.50
CA ILE A 625 13.94 -1.89 2.97
C ILE A 625 15.07 -2.42 3.86
N VAL A 626 14.96 -2.26 5.17
CA VAL A 626 15.99 -2.74 6.09
C VAL A 626 15.94 -4.26 6.25
N GLN A 627 14.74 -4.83 6.42
CA GLN A 627 14.60 -6.27 6.63
C GLN A 627 14.67 -7.09 5.34
N LYS A 628 14.11 -6.57 4.23
CA LYS A 628 14.01 -7.30 2.96
C LYS A 628 15.14 -7.03 1.97
N LEU A 629 15.87 -5.94 2.12
CA LEU A 629 16.99 -5.56 1.25
C LEU A 629 18.29 -5.35 2.04
N ALA A 630 18.45 -6.05 3.15
CA ALA A 630 19.62 -5.94 4.03
C ALA A 630 20.93 -6.34 3.35
#